data_618ab3432ff7381c1a3c22156a392808
#
_entry.id   618ab3432ff7381c1a3c22156a392808
#
_cell.length_a   1.000
_cell.length_b   1.000
_cell.length_c   1.000
_cell.angle_alpha   90.00
_cell.angle_beta   90.00
_cell.angle_gamma   90.00
#
_symmetry.space_group_name_H-M   'P 1'
#
loop_
_entity.id
_entity.type
_entity.pdbx_description
1 polymer ?
#
loop_
_entity_poly.entity_id
_entity_poly.type
_entity_poly.pdbx_seq_one_letter_code
_entity_poly.pdbx_strand_id
1 'polypeptide(L)'
;MIIRQATYRGGLWVTGGLMLLLSVASGALGQDPVAAPEAPGTKVPTLAPVAMPEEAAIQEAIERGVQFLLADQNPDGSWGTPERTKGLNVYAPVPGAHHAFRTAVTAMCISALIEVRSDRAEVPAAIDRGEQWLFASLPVLRRADEVAIYNVWGHGYAIHALV
;
A
#
# COMPACT_ATOMS: atom_id res chain seq x y z
N MET A 1 23.61 -34.05 -5.39
CA MET A 1 24.01 -33.10 -4.34
C MET A 1 25.46 -32.72 -4.55
N ILE A 2 25.72 -31.71 -5.39
CA ILE A 2 27.09 -31.22 -5.68
C ILE A 2 26.98 -29.69 -5.70
N ILE A 3 27.50 -29.09 -4.65
CA ILE A 3 27.63 -27.64 -4.50
C ILE A 3 28.86 -27.19 -5.27
N ARG A 4 28.69 -26.38 -6.31
CA ARG A 4 29.84 -25.71 -6.97
C ARG A 4 30.04 -24.34 -6.34
N GLN A 5 31.13 -24.19 -5.62
CA GLN A 5 31.64 -22.89 -5.19
C GLN A 5 32.29 -22.19 -6.38
N ALA A 6 31.81 -20.98 -6.71
CA ALA A 6 32.49 -20.11 -7.66
C ALA A 6 33.43 -19.17 -6.89
N THR A 7 34.73 -19.38 -7.07
CA THR A 7 35.79 -18.51 -6.57
C THR A 7 35.88 -17.23 -7.39
N TYR A 8 35.67 -16.10 -6.77
CA TYR A 8 35.85 -14.77 -7.36
C TYR A 8 37.34 -14.37 -7.22
N ARG A 9 38.07 -14.32 -8.33
CA ARG A 9 39.43 -13.80 -8.38
C ARG A 9 39.39 -12.27 -8.51
N GLY A 10 39.95 -11.59 -7.51
CA GLY A 10 40.13 -10.15 -7.51
C GLY A 10 41.16 -9.69 -8.55
N GLY A 11 40.76 -8.72 -9.36
CA GLY A 11 41.64 -7.93 -10.21
C GLY A 11 41.82 -6.54 -9.62
N LEU A 12 43.01 -6.24 -9.16
CA LEU A 12 43.46 -4.94 -8.66
C LEU A 12 43.79 -4.05 -9.88
N TRP A 13 42.97 -3.02 -10.15
CA TRP A 13 43.32 -1.95 -11.10
C TRP A 13 43.69 -0.69 -10.33
N VAL A 14 44.99 -0.42 -10.26
CA VAL A 14 45.57 0.85 -9.83
C VAL A 14 45.65 1.75 -11.07
N THR A 15 44.81 2.77 -11.15
CA THR A 15 45.01 3.88 -12.08
C THR A 15 45.06 5.17 -11.29
N GLY A 16 46.28 5.72 -11.23
CA GLY A 16 46.53 7.06 -10.70
C GLY A 16 45.86 8.12 -11.58
N GLY A 17 44.97 8.88 -10.99
CA GLY A 17 44.29 10.04 -11.60
C GLY A 17 44.69 11.31 -10.85
N LEU A 18 45.43 12.15 -11.53
CA LEU A 18 45.92 13.48 -11.19
C LEU A 18 44.78 14.38 -10.71
N MET A 19 44.80 14.76 -9.42
CA MET A 19 43.83 15.64 -8.79
C MET A 19 44.16 17.10 -9.15
N LEU A 20 43.45 17.68 -10.10
CA LEU A 20 43.52 19.11 -10.47
C LEU A 20 42.60 19.87 -9.48
N LEU A 21 43.21 20.53 -8.48
CA LEU A 21 42.49 21.44 -7.58
C LEU A 21 42.11 22.72 -8.32
N LEU A 22 40.89 22.81 -8.82
CA LEU A 22 40.29 24.10 -9.22
C LEU A 22 39.67 24.75 -7.97
N SER A 23 40.37 25.77 -7.45
CA SER A 23 39.84 26.67 -6.43
C SER A 23 38.80 27.59 -7.09
N VAL A 24 37.52 27.26 -6.97
CA VAL A 24 36.43 28.17 -7.30
C VAL A 24 36.23 29.10 -6.11
N ALA A 25 36.67 30.36 -6.28
CA ALA A 25 36.33 31.43 -5.33
C ALA A 25 34.82 31.67 -5.39
N SER A 26 34.10 31.14 -4.41
CA SER A 26 32.69 31.47 -4.21
C SER A 26 32.58 32.90 -3.69
N GLY A 27 32.31 33.84 -4.58
CA GLY A 27 31.82 35.18 -4.22
C GLY A 27 30.46 35.02 -3.55
N ALA A 28 30.41 35.17 -2.25
CA ALA A 28 29.17 35.27 -1.50
C ALA A 28 28.48 36.59 -1.91
N LEU A 29 27.60 36.53 -2.93
CA LEU A 29 26.59 37.56 -3.11
C LEU A 29 25.60 37.40 -1.97
N GLY A 30 25.67 38.31 -0.98
CA GLY A 30 24.69 38.41 0.09
C GLY A 30 23.30 38.61 -0.52
N GLN A 31 22.53 37.54 -0.58
CA GLN A 31 21.09 37.66 -0.72
C GLN A 31 20.55 37.89 0.71
N ASP A 32 20.13 39.13 0.97
CA ASP A 32 19.33 39.42 2.15
C ASP A 32 18.13 38.45 2.14
N PRO A 33 17.80 37.80 3.26
CA PRO A 33 16.64 36.94 3.31
C PRO A 33 15.41 37.79 2.99
N VAL A 34 14.84 37.61 1.79
CA VAL A 34 13.53 38.16 1.47
C VAL A 34 12.57 37.56 2.50
N ALA A 35 12.14 38.41 3.44
CA ALA A 35 11.10 38.01 4.38
C ALA A 35 9.89 37.53 3.61
N ALA A 36 9.58 36.26 3.72
CA ALA A 36 8.37 35.70 3.13
C ALA A 36 7.19 36.52 3.65
N PRO A 37 6.27 36.98 2.77
CA PRO A 37 5.09 37.69 3.25
C PRO A 37 4.38 36.80 4.25
N GLU A 38 4.20 37.29 5.48
CA GLU A 38 3.37 36.63 6.49
C GLU A 38 1.97 36.48 5.88
N ALA A 39 1.61 35.22 5.59
CA ALA A 39 0.26 34.92 5.16
C ALA A 39 -0.69 35.38 6.27
N PRO A 40 -1.78 36.13 5.92
CA PRO A 40 -2.72 36.59 6.91
C PRO A 40 -3.15 35.38 7.74
N GLY A 41 -2.90 35.45 9.06
CA GLY A 41 -3.09 34.34 9.99
C GLY A 41 -4.52 33.80 9.90
N THR A 42 -4.70 32.79 9.10
CA THR A 42 -5.94 32.02 9.08
C THR A 42 -6.02 31.32 10.43
N LYS A 43 -6.83 31.87 11.33
CA LYS A 43 -7.13 31.18 12.60
C LYS A 43 -7.66 29.82 12.24
N VAL A 44 -6.84 28.79 12.38
CA VAL A 44 -7.30 27.40 12.26
C VAL A 44 -8.38 27.21 13.33
N PRO A 45 -9.61 26.86 12.96
CA PRO A 45 -10.66 26.64 13.94
C PRO A 45 -10.19 25.58 14.92
N THR A 46 -10.13 25.92 16.22
CA THR A 46 -9.90 24.93 17.26
C THR A 46 -11.12 24.01 17.28
N LEU A 47 -10.96 22.79 16.79
CA LEU A 47 -12.02 21.78 16.87
C LEU A 47 -12.29 21.49 18.35
N ALA A 48 -13.58 21.44 18.71
CA ALA A 48 -13.96 21.00 20.04
C ALA A 48 -13.46 19.56 20.28
N PRO A 49 -13.02 19.21 21.49
CA PRO A 49 -12.65 17.85 21.82
C PRO A 49 -13.81 16.90 21.50
N VAL A 50 -13.53 15.88 20.68
CA VAL A 50 -14.51 14.83 20.39
C VAL A 50 -14.54 13.89 21.58
N ALA A 51 -15.73 13.69 22.16
CA ALA A 51 -15.90 12.70 23.23
C ALA A 51 -15.59 11.29 22.69
N MET A 52 -14.92 10.47 23.49
CA MET A 52 -14.70 9.05 23.15
C MET A 52 -16.06 8.34 23.07
N PRO A 53 -16.30 7.53 22.03
CA PRO A 53 -17.52 6.73 21.95
C PRO A 53 -17.59 5.73 23.10
N GLU A 54 -18.81 5.42 23.53
CA GLU A 54 -19.06 4.35 24.47
C GLU A 54 -18.67 2.98 23.87
N GLU A 55 -18.16 2.07 24.67
CA GLU A 55 -17.73 0.74 24.24
C GLU A 55 -18.80 0.00 23.44
N ALA A 56 -20.06 0.07 23.90
CA ALA A 56 -21.19 -0.54 23.20
C ALA A 56 -21.41 0.00 21.79
N ALA A 57 -21.19 1.31 21.57
CA ALA A 57 -21.29 1.92 20.27
C ALA A 57 -20.16 1.50 19.32
N ILE A 58 -18.96 1.26 19.88
CA ILE A 58 -17.82 0.71 19.12
C ILE A 58 -18.13 -0.71 18.67
N GLN A 59 -18.59 -1.58 19.60
CA GLN A 59 -18.92 -2.96 19.28
C GLN A 59 -20.05 -3.05 18.23
N GLU A 60 -21.07 -2.22 18.33
CA GLU A 60 -22.12 -2.15 17.32
C GLU A 60 -21.59 -1.70 15.96
N ALA A 61 -20.64 -0.76 15.92
CA ALA A 61 -20.02 -0.32 14.68
C ALA A 61 -19.18 -1.44 14.03
N ILE A 62 -18.45 -2.21 14.84
CA ILE A 62 -17.68 -3.38 14.38
C ILE A 62 -18.63 -4.42 13.78
N GLU A 63 -19.73 -4.75 14.47
CA GLU A 63 -20.72 -5.73 13.98
C GLU A 63 -21.33 -5.30 12.65
N ARG A 64 -21.69 -4.01 12.50
CA ARG A 64 -22.14 -3.49 11.22
C ARG A 64 -21.07 -3.61 10.13
N GLY A 65 -19.80 -3.42 10.48
CA GLY A 65 -18.67 -3.61 9.57
C GLY A 65 -18.55 -5.06 9.10
N VAL A 66 -18.65 -6.02 10.00
CA VAL A 66 -18.63 -7.45 9.67
C VAL A 66 -19.80 -7.81 8.75
N GLN A 67 -21.01 -7.36 9.08
CA GLN A 67 -22.20 -7.57 8.22
C GLN A 67 -21.99 -7.02 6.81
N PHE A 68 -21.43 -5.81 6.72
CA PHE A 68 -21.13 -5.20 5.43
C PHE A 68 -20.15 -6.06 4.62
N LEU A 69 -19.04 -6.50 5.23
CA LEU A 69 -18.05 -7.33 4.54
C LEU A 69 -18.64 -8.66 4.06
N LEU A 70 -19.47 -9.31 4.89
CA LEU A 70 -20.12 -10.56 4.49
C LEU A 70 -21.10 -10.36 3.33
N ALA A 71 -21.84 -9.27 3.31
CA ALA A 71 -22.81 -8.93 2.26
C ALA A 71 -22.15 -8.48 0.96
N ASP A 72 -20.98 -7.82 1.04
CA ASP A 72 -20.28 -7.22 -0.10
C ASP A 72 -19.24 -8.16 -0.73
N GLN A 73 -19.07 -9.37 -0.22
CA GLN A 73 -18.18 -10.36 -0.83
C GLN A 73 -18.68 -10.79 -2.20
N ASN A 74 -17.82 -10.68 -3.21
CA ASN A 74 -18.14 -11.12 -4.57
C ASN A 74 -18.33 -12.65 -4.64
N PRO A 75 -19.09 -13.14 -5.62
CA PRO A 75 -19.29 -14.60 -5.80
C PRO A 75 -18.01 -15.40 -6.00
N ASP A 76 -16.92 -14.76 -6.49
CA ASP A 76 -15.60 -15.38 -6.64
C ASP A 76 -14.75 -15.37 -5.38
N GLY A 77 -15.28 -14.85 -4.27
CA GLY A 77 -14.60 -14.78 -2.98
C GLY A 77 -13.82 -13.49 -2.73
N SER A 78 -13.63 -12.64 -3.71
CA SER A 78 -12.91 -11.37 -3.54
C SER A 78 -13.80 -10.26 -2.95
N TRP A 79 -13.17 -9.15 -2.61
CA TRP A 79 -13.84 -7.89 -2.29
C TRP A 79 -13.41 -6.78 -3.24
N GLY A 80 -14.19 -5.71 -3.26
CA GLY A 80 -14.03 -4.60 -4.19
C GLY A 80 -14.74 -4.85 -5.50
N THR A 81 -14.80 -3.83 -6.37
CA THR A 81 -15.52 -3.98 -7.63
C THR A 81 -14.87 -5.03 -8.54
N PRO A 82 -15.61 -6.01 -9.04
CA PRO A 82 -15.11 -7.02 -9.97
C PRO A 82 -14.83 -6.44 -11.36
N GLU A 83 -15.40 -5.28 -11.67
CA GLU A 83 -15.33 -4.66 -12.98
C GLU A 83 -14.62 -3.31 -12.93
N ARG A 84 -13.98 -2.95 -14.04
CA ARG A 84 -13.42 -1.62 -14.21
C ARG A 84 -14.54 -0.62 -14.46
N THR A 85 -14.87 0.19 -13.47
CA THR A 85 -15.99 1.13 -13.53
C THR A 85 -15.69 2.44 -14.27
N LYS A 86 -14.41 2.76 -14.51
CA LYS A 86 -13.98 4.00 -15.18
C LYS A 86 -12.99 3.71 -16.29
N GLY A 87 -13.24 4.28 -17.47
CA GLY A 87 -12.33 4.16 -18.61
C GLY A 87 -10.99 4.86 -18.37
N LEU A 88 -11.04 6.04 -17.75
CA LEU A 88 -9.88 6.81 -17.32
C LEU A 88 -9.92 6.94 -15.80
N ASN A 89 -8.86 6.49 -15.13
CA ASN A 89 -8.71 6.61 -13.69
C ASN A 89 -7.36 7.25 -13.38
N VAL A 90 -7.38 8.35 -12.64
CA VAL A 90 -6.15 9.10 -12.29
C VAL A 90 -5.17 8.24 -11.49
N TYR A 91 -5.69 7.33 -10.66
CA TYR A 91 -4.87 6.47 -9.78
C TYR A 91 -4.59 5.08 -10.34
N ALA A 92 -5.36 4.63 -11.33
CA ALA A 92 -5.20 3.33 -11.95
C ALA A 92 -5.43 3.41 -13.48
N PRO A 93 -4.64 4.21 -14.20
CA PRO A 93 -4.91 4.52 -15.60
C PRO A 93 -4.63 3.35 -16.55
N VAL A 94 -3.86 2.37 -16.11
CA VAL A 94 -3.34 1.30 -16.96
C VAL A 94 -4.04 -0.04 -16.71
N PRO A 95 -4.15 -0.91 -17.74
CA PRO A 95 -4.63 -2.28 -17.56
C PRO A 95 -3.80 -3.03 -16.50
N GLY A 96 -4.47 -3.78 -15.65
CA GLY A 96 -3.82 -4.52 -14.55
C GLY A 96 -3.76 -3.77 -13.21
N ALA A 97 -3.77 -2.45 -13.19
CA ALA A 97 -3.82 -1.68 -11.94
C ALA A 97 -5.09 -2.00 -11.13
N HIS A 98 -6.25 -2.15 -11.81
CA HIS A 98 -7.49 -2.56 -11.17
C HIS A 98 -7.36 -3.91 -10.44
N HIS A 99 -6.68 -4.89 -11.05
CA HIS A 99 -6.42 -6.18 -10.42
C HIS A 99 -5.55 -6.06 -9.17
N ALA A 100 -4.53 -5.20 -9.20
CA ALA A 100 -3.68 -4.93 -8.05
C ALA A 100 -4.46 -4.32 -6.88
N PHE A 101 -5.31 -3.32 -7.14
CA PHE A 101 -6.18 -2.73 -6.11
C PHE A 101 -7.17 -3.73 -5.55
N ARG A 102 -7.82 -4.51 -6.40
CA ARG A 102 -8.77 -5.54 -5.96
C ARG A 102 -8.09 -6.59 -5.08
N THR A 103 -6.86 -7.01 -5.42
CA THR A 103 -6.06 -7.92 -4.60
C THR A 103 -5.76 -7.32 -3.22
N ALA A 104 -5.35 -6.05 -3.19
CA ALA A 104 -5.08 -5.34 -1.93
C ALA A 104 -6.34 -5.22 -1.06
N VAL A 105 -7.49 -4.84 -1.64
CA VAL A 105 -8.77 -4.71 -0.92
C VAL A 105 -9.21 -6.06 -0.37
N THR A 106 -9.14 -7.13 -1.16
CA THR A 106 -9.49 -8.48 -0.70
C THR A 106 -8.63 -8.89 0.50
N ALA A 107 -7.33 -8.68 0.45
CA ALA A 107 -6.43 -8.99 1.55
C ALA A 107 -6.76 -8.17 2.82
N MET A 108 -7.05 -6.89 2.68
CA MET A 108 -7.45 -6.03 3.82
C MET A 108 -8.77 -6.49 4.45
N CYS A 109 -9.75 -6.93 3.63
CA CYS A 109 -11.03 -7.44 4.15
C CYS A 109 -10.83 -8.75 4.93
N ILE A 110 -9.98 -9.66 4.43
CA ILE A 110 -9.62 -10.89 5.15
C ILE A 110 -8.96 -10.54 6.48
N SER A 111 -7.93 -9.66 6.48
CA SER A 111 -7.27 -9.22 7.71
C SER A 111 -8.26 -8.64 8.73
N ALA A 112 -9.21 -7.83 8.28
CA ALA A 112 -10.22 -7.24 9.15
C ALA A 112 -11.14 -8.31 9.78
N LEU A 113 -11.58 -9.30 9.00
CA LEU A 113 -12.41 -10.40 9.49
C LEU A 113 -11.67 -11.30 10.49
N ILE A 114 -10.37 -11.54 10.27
CA ILE A 114 -9.52 -12.29 11.19
C ILE A 114 -9.33 -11.53 12.51
N GLU A 115 -9.03 -10.23 12.43
CA GLU A 115 -8.73 -9.40 13.62
C GLU A 115 -9.95 -9.22 14.51
N VAL A 116 -11.13 -9.06 13.94
CA VAL A 116 -12.38 -8.88 14.71
C VAL A 116 -12.75 -10.12 15.49
N ARG A 117 -12.36 -11.33 15.08
CA ARG A 117 -12.67 -12.61 15.75
C ARG A 117 -14.16 -12.78 16.02
N SER A 118 -15.00 -12.43 15.05
CA SER A 118 -16.45 -12.54 15.18
C SER A 118 -16.90 -13.99 15.34
N ASP A 119 -17.85 -14.25 16.26
CA ASP A 119 -18.46 -15.56 16.48
C ASP A 119 -19.49 -15.96 15.41
N ARG A 120 -19.67 -15.15 14.37
CA ARG A 120 -20.61 -15.45 13.29
C ARG A 120 -20.13 -16.63 12.45
N ALA A 121 -21.02 -17.59 12.26
CA ALA A 121 -20.72 -18.85 11.56
C ALA A 121 -20.31 -18.64 10.08
N GLU A 122 -20.72 -17.52 9.47
CA GLU A 122 -20.42 -17.20 8.07
C GLU A 122 -18.99 -16.67 7.85
N VAL A 123 -18.35 -16.12 8.90
CA VAL A 123 -17.05 -15.46 8.81
C VAL A 123 -15.94 -16.42 8.35
N PRO A 124 -15.76 -17.62 8.94
CA PRO A 124 -14.72 -18.55 8.48
C PRO A 124 -14.85 -18.90 7.00
N ALA A 125 -16.07 -19.18 6.53
CA ALA A 125 -16.31 -19.50 5.13
C ALA A 125 -16.05 -18.32 4.18
N ALA A 126 -16.26 -17.08 4.64
CA ALA A 126 -15.93 -15.87 3.86
C ALA A 126 -14.40 -15.68 3.76
N ILE A 127 -13.68 -15.91 4.86
CA ILE A 127 -12.21 -15.89 4.87
C ILE A 127 -11.66 -16.95 3.92
N ASP A 128 -12.11 -18.19 4.02
CA ASP A 128 -11.65 -19.31 3.18
C ASP A 128 -11.81 -19.00 1.68
N ARG A 129 -12.96 -18.44 1.28
CA ARG A 129 -13.19 -18.05 -0.13
C ARG A 129 -12.25 -16.92 -0.57
N GLY A 130 -12.03 -15.94 0.31
CA GLY A 130 -11.11 -14.83 0.05
C GLY A 130 -9.67 -15.29 -0.10
N GLU A 131 -9.20 -16.19 0.77
CA GLU A 131 -7.86 -16.78 0.70
C GLU A 131 -7.66 -17.59 -0.58
N GLN A 132 -8.63 -18.42 -0.95
CA GLN A 132 -8.60 -19.17 -2.23
C GLN A 132 -8.47 -18.23 -3.41
N TRP A 133 -9.21 -17.13 -3.42
CA TRP A 133 -9.10 -16.12 -4.47
C TRP A 133 -7.71 -15.45 -4.47
N LEU A 134 -7.15 -15.10 -3.30
CA LEU A 134 -5.80 -14.55 -3.19
C LEU A 134 -4.74 -15.52 -3.73
N PHE A 135 -4.78 -16.79 -3.35
CA PHE A 135 -3.85 -17.81 -3.85
C PHE A 135 -3.90 -17.97 -5.36
N ALA A 136 -5.07 -17.84 -5.97
CA ALA A 136 -5.22 -17.87 -7.41
C ALA A 136 -4.71 -16.57 -8.09
N SER A 137 -4.87 -15.43 -7.43
CA SER A 137 -4.60 -14.11 -8.00
C SER A 137 -3.15 -13.66 -7.85
N LEU A 138 -2.49 -13.96 -6.72
CA LEU A 138 -1.13 -13.53 -6.43
C LEU A 138 -0.08 -14.00 -7.44
N PRO A 139 -0.09 -15.26 -7.93
CA PRO A 139 0.89 -15.73 -8.91
C PRO A 139 0.84 -14.98 -10.24
N VAL A 140 -0.31 -14.40 -10.59
CA VAL A 140 -0.51 -13.66 -11.85
C VAL A 140 -0.49 -12.14 -11.66
N LEU A 141 -0.39 -11.67 -10.42
CA LEU A 141 -0.32 -10.25 -10.12
C LEU A 141 1.02 -9.68 -10.57
N ARG A 142 1.00 -8.77 -11.53
CA ARG A 142 2.20 -8.15 -12.13
C ARG A 142 2.11 -6.65 -12.07
N ARG A 143 3.25 -6.00 -12.24
CA ARG A 143 3.33 -4.57 -12.49
C ARG A 143 2.52 -4.24 -13.75
N ALA A 144 1.70 -3.22 -13.68
CA ALA A 144 0.85 -2.82 -14.80
C ALA A 144 1.66 -2.15 -15.93
N ASP A 145 2.68 -1.35 -15.56
CA ASP A 145 3.71 -0.77 -16.46
C ASP A 145 4.96 -0.40 -15.65
N GLU A 146 5.93 0.25 -16.26
CA GLU A 146 7.23 0.57 -15.65
C GLU A 146 7.12 1.48 -14.41
N VAL A 147 6.11 2.34 -14.36
CA VAL A 147 5.89 3.30 -13.28
C VAL A 147 4.73 2.95 -12.36
N ALA A 148 3.82 2.09 -12.81
CA ALA A 148 2.63 1.68 -12.05
C ALA A 148 2.92 0.46 -11.16
N ILE A 149 3.51 0.70 -10.01
CA ILE A 149 3.94 -0.33 -9.04
C ILE A 149 2.83 -0.77 -8.06
N TYR A 150 1.56 -0.59 -8.40
CA TYR A 150 0.42 -0.88 -7.53
C TYR A 150 0.33 -2.35 -7.07
N ASN A 151 0.94 -3.27 -7.81
CA ASN A 151 1.08 -4.67 -7.40
C ASN A 151 1.82 -4.84 -6.07
N VAL A 152 2.67 -3.90 -5.66
CA VAL A 152 3.34 -3.91 -4.35
C VAL A 152 2.32 -3.90 -3.21
N TRP A 153 1.24 -3.13 -3.34
CA TRP A 153 0.17 -3.12 -2.35
C TRP A 153 -0.57 -4.46 -2.29
N GLY A 154 -0.88 -5.05 -3.45
CA GLY A 154 -1.50 -6.37 -3.51
C GLY A 154 -0.66 -7.44 -2.80
N HIS A 155 0.63 -7.51 -3.09
CA HIS A 155 1.54 -8.45 -2.40
C HIS A 155 1.73 -8.12 -0.92
N GLY A 156 1.93 -6.84 -0.56
CA GLY A 156 2.17 -6.42 0.82
C GLY A 156 0.99 -6.74 1.74
N TYR A 157 -0.23 -6.35 1.34
CA TYR A 157 -1.42 -6.67 2.13
C TYR A 157 -1.74 -8.17 2.14
N ALA A 158 -1.48 -8.90 1.05
CA ALA A 158 -1.68 -10.34 1.03
C ALA A 158 -0.73 -11.08 1.98
N ILE A 159 0.54 -10.67 2.07
CA ILE A 159 1.46 -11.22 3.08
C ILE A 159 0.91 -10.99 4.49
N HIS A 160 0.43 -9.77 4.77
CA HIS A 160 -0.14 -9.46 6.09
C HIS A 160 -1.41 -10.29 6.41
N ALA A 161 -2.22 -10.61 5.41
CA ALA A 161 -3.45 -11.38 5.60
C ALA A 161 -3.21 -12.89 5.75
N LEU A 162 -2.12 -13.44 5.17
CA LEU A 162 -1.85 -14.87 5.08
C LEU A 162 -0.79 -15.39 6.08
N VAL A 163 -0.22 -14.52 6.93
CA VAL A 163 0.80 -14.84 7.94
C VAL A 163 0.25 -14.66 9.35
#